data_2573408e13ceba0580818f833de9b0ad
#
_entry.id   2573408e13ceba0580818f833de9b0ad
#
_cell.length_a   1.000
_cell.length_b   1.000
_cell.length_c   1.000
_cell.angle_alpha   90.00
_cell.angle_beta   90.00
_cell.angle_gamma   90.00
#
_symmetry.space_group_name_H-M   'P 1'
#
loop_
_entity.id
_entity.type
_entity.pdbx_description
1 polymer ?
#
loop_
_entity_poly.entity_id
_entity_poly.type
_entity_poly.pdbx_seq_one_letter_code
_entity_poly.pdbx_strand_id
1 'polypeptide(L)'
;IASTMFFGYMFVDLMSPLQSMIEAQRGWTPDVFGMYGSSEFILNVFGFLILAGIILDKMGVRFTGQLSASLMFIGACLKYYAVSDSFAGSGIETWLGSWWTSFPASAKLASLGFMIFGCGMEMAGITVSKAIAKWFEGKEMALAMGLEMAIARVGVFAIFSISPWLADMAPATVVRPVAFCTVLLLIGLLTFVIFSFMDRKLDKQLGLDSRGGGGSEEEFKVSDLKYILSSKVFWIIAFLCVLYYSAIFPFQRFATNMLESNLGVSAQTAADIFRWFPMGAAAITPFLGRYLDHKGKGATMLILGAILMIVCHLTFAFVLPEFPSKPVAYGSIVLLGISFSLVPAALWPSVPKIVETRYLG
;
A
#
# COMPACT_ATOMS: atom_id res chain seq x y z
N ILE A 1 14.03 -8.57 3.15
CA ILE A 1 12.74 -8.60 2.45
C ILE A 1 11.76 -7.63 3.11
N ALA A 2 11.48 -7.73 4.42
CA ALA A 2 10.57 -6.83 5.14
C ALA A 2 10.94 -5.33 4.98
N SER A 3 12.22 -5.00 4.85
CA SER A 3 12.68 -3.63 4.59
C SER A 3 12.17 -3.07 3.26
N THR A 4 12.07 -3.88 2.21
CA THR A 4 11.53 -3.46 0.91
C THR A 4 10.06 -3.09 1.04
N MET A 5 9.26 -3.88 1.76
CA MET A 5 7.86 -3.56 2.04
C MET A 5 7.73 -2.32 2.94
N PHE A 6 8.56 -2.20 3.98
CA PHE A 6 8.60 -1.03 4.84
C PHE A 6 8.81 0.26 4.04
N PHE A 7 9.82 0.31 3.17
CA PHE A 7 10.12 1.47 2.34
C PHE A 7 9.05 1.69 1.25
N GLY A 8 8.49 0.60 0.72
CA GLY A 8 7.38 0.67 -0.23
C GLY A 8 6.15 1.36 0.37
N TYR A 9 5.70 0.93 1.53
CA TYR A 9 4.57 1.56 2.23
C TYR A 9 4.86 3.01 2.65
N MET A 10 6.08 3.35 3.02
CA MET A 10 6.47 4.75 3.22
C MET A 10 6.28 5.57 1.95
N PHE A 11 6.69 5.05 0.79
CA PHE A 11 6.58 5.78 -0.48
C PHE A 11 5.13 5.93 -0.98
N VAL A 12 4.26 4.96 -0.71
CA VAL A 12 2.83 5.03 -1.02
C VAL A 12 2.21 6.29 -0.41
N ASP A 13 2.43 6.50 0.88
CA ASP A 13 1.72 7.52 1.66
C ASP A 13 2.50 8.84 1.83
N LEU A 14 3.74 8.92 1.33
CA LEU A 14 4.61 10.09 1.57
C LEU A 14 4.02 11.44 1.12
N MET A 15 3.17 11.43 0.07
CA MET A 15 2.58 12.66 -0.47
C MET A 15 1.27 13.05 0.22
N SER A 16 0.62 12.15 0.93
CA SER A 16 -0.66 12.41 1.58
C SER A 16 -0.63 13.61 2.54
N PRO A 17 0.38 13.77 3.40
CA PRO A 17 0.48 14.95 4.28
C PRO A 17 1.04 16.20 3.57
N LEU A 18 1.39 16.14 2.29
CA LEU A 18 1.97 17.25 1.54
C LEU A 18 1.03 17.83 0.50
N GLN A 19 -0.26 17.50 0.53
CA GLN A 19 -1.22 17.91 -0.50
C GLN A 19 -1.28 19.43 -0.67
N SER A 20 -1.45 20.19 0.39
CA SER A 20 -1.48 21.66 0.35
C SER A 20 -0.16 22.25 -0.16
N MET A 21 0.98 21.66 0.22
CA MET A 21 2.29 22.13 -0.24
C MET A 21 2.51 21.84 -1.74
N ILE A 22 2.15 20.67 -2.25
CA ILE A 22 2.30 20.35 -3.68
C ILE A 22 1.34 21.17 -4.54
N GLU A 23 0.15 21.48 -4.03
CA GLU A 23 -0.78 22.39 -4.68
C GLU A 23 -0.15 23.78 -4.82
N ALA A 24 0.42 24.31 -3.76
CA ALA A 24 1.08 25.62 -3.76
C ALA A 24 2.34 25.66 -4.65
N GLN A 25 3.18 24.60 -4.65
CA GLN A 25 4.46 24.58 -5.36
C GLN A 25 4.37 24.14 -6.82
N ARG A 26 3.41 23.25 -7.17
CA ARG A 26 3.34 22.60 -8.49
C ARG A 26 1.93 22.72 -9.12
N GLY A 27 0.99 23.39 -8.48
CA GLY A 27 -0.38 23.59 -9.00
C GLY A 27 -1.23 22.32 -9.06
N TRP A 28 -0.94 21.33 -8.18
CA TRP A 28 -1.74 20.11 -8.13
C TRP A 28 -3.01 20.36 -7.31
N THR A 29 -4.08 20.69 -7.98
CA THR A 29 -5.40 20.80 -7.35
C THR A 29 -5.79 19.47 -6.68
N PRO A 30 -6.79 19.47 -5.77
CA PRO A 30 -7.28 18.24 -5.15
C PRO A 30 -7.69 17.16 -6.16
N ASP A 31 -8.28 17.53 -7.29
CA ASP A 31 -8.65 16.60 -8.37
C ASP A 31 -7.41 15.97 -9.02
N VAL A 32 -6.40 16.79 -9.34
CA VAL A 32 -5.10 16.32 -9.87
C VAL A 32 -4.41 15.38 -8.89
N PHE A 33 -4.44 15.72 -7.59
CA PHE A 33 -3.87 14.89 -6.55
C PHE A 33 -4.60 13.55 -6.41
N GLY A 34 -5.92 13.54 -6.52
CA GLY A 34 -6.74 12.33 -6.53
C GLY A 34 -6.44 11.43 -7.73
N MET A 35 -6.32 12.01 -8.94
CA MET A 35 -5.96 11.29 -10.16
C MET A 35 -4.55 10.71 -10.08
N TYR A 36 -3.59 11.50 -9.57
CA TYR A 36 -2.25 11.01 -9.28
C TYR A 36 -2.29 9.84 -8.28
N GLY A 37 -3.03 9.95 -7.17
CA GLY A 37 -3.16 8.89 -6.18
C GLY A 37 -3.77 7.60 -6.74
N SER A 38 -4.73 7.72 -7.66
CA SER A 38 -5.37 6.58 -8.31
C SER A 38 -4.45 5.86 -9.31
N SER A 39 -3.45 6.55 -9.84
CA SER A 39 -2.55 6.00 -10.85
C SER A 39 -1.76 4.77 -10.37
N GLU A 40 -1.51 4.65 -9.07
CA GLU A 40 -0.86 3.50 -8.43
C GLU A 40 -1.52 2.16 -8.82
N PHE A 41 -2.86 2.16 -8.96
CA PHE A 41 -3.63 0.94 -9.14
C PHE A 41 -4.06 0.67 -10.60
N ILE A 42 -3.84 1.61 -11.53
CA ILE A 42 -4.37 1.52 -12.90
C ILE A 42 -3.96 0.20 -13.58
N LEU A 43 -2.68 -0.14 -13.62
CA LEU A 43 -2.22 -1.36 -14.29
C LEU A 43 -2.68 -2.63 -13.57
N ASN A 44 -2.82 -2.58 -12.26
CA ASN A 44 -3.33 -3.72 -11.47
C ASN A 44 -4.80 -4.01 -11.79
N VAL A 45 -5.62 -2.98 -12.00
CA VAL A 45 -7.01 -3.12 -12.46
C VAL A 45 -7.08 -3.79 -13.85
N PHE A 46 -6.11 -3.54 -14.72
CA PHE A 46 -6.02 -4.19 -16.04
C PHE A 46 -5.33 -5.57 -16.00
N GLY A 47 -5.16 -6.16 -14.82
CA GLY A 47 -4.70 -7.54 -14.67
C GLY A 47 -3.20 -7.72 -14.51
N PHE A 48 -2.42 -6.65 -14.27
CA PHE A 48 -0.99 -6.77 -14.03
C PHE A 48 -0.66 -7.69 -12.86
N LEU A 49 -1.49 -7.74 -11.82
CA LEU A 49 -1.29 -8.62 -10.67
C LEU A 49 -1.32 -10.11 -11.07
N ILE A 50 -2.20 -10.49 -12.01
CA ILE A 50 -2.25 -11.84 -12.57
C ILE A 50 -0.95 -12.15 -13.32
N LEU A 51 -0.47 -11.20 -14.15
CA LEU A 51 0.81 -11.33 -14.84
C LEU A 51 1.97 -11.47 -13.85
N ALA A 52 1.96 -10.70 -12.77
CA ALA A 52 2.95 -10.77 -11.70
C ALA A 52 2.98 -12.17 -11.02
N GLY A 53 1.83 -12.77 -10.78
CA GLY A 53 1.70 -14.16 -10.28
C GLY A 53 2.33 -15.16 -11.25
N ILE A 54 2.01 -15.06 -12.55
CA ILE A 54 2.59 -15.92 -13.60
C ILE A 54 4.11 -15.78 -13.67
N ILE A 55 4.63 -14.54 -13.57
CA ILE A 55 6.08 -14.28 -13.54
C ILE A 55 6.70 -14.92 -12.31
N LEU A 56 6.06 -14.79 -11.14
CA LEU A 56 6.53 -15.38 -9.89
C LEU A 56 6.62 -16.90 -9.97
N ASP A 57 5.63 -17.56 -10.56
CA ASP A 57 5.60 -19.01 -10.69
C ASP A 57 6.65 -19.52 -11.69
N LYS A 58 6.81 -18.84 -12.80
CA LYS A 58 7.77 -19.26 -13.85
C LYS A 58 9.22 -18.88 -13.56
N MET A 59 9.44 -17.68 -13.01
CA MET A 59 10.79 -17.11 -12.84
C MET A 59 11.29 -17.22 -11.39
N GLY A 60 10.41 -17.54 -10.44
CA GLY A 60 10.72 -17.73 -9.03
C GLY A 60 10.94 -16.43 -8.25
N VAL A 61 11.04 -16.57 -6.93
CA VAL A 61 11.09 -15.47 -5.94
C VAL A 61 12.26 -14.50 -6.19
N ARG A 62 13.42 -15.00 -6.62
CA ARG A 62 14.64 -14.16 -6.81
C ARG A 62 14.47 -13.16 -7.95
N PHE A 63 14.08 -13.64 -9.11
CA PHE A 63 13.90 -12.79 -10.28
C PHE A 63 12.76 -11.80 -10.06
N THR A 64 11.60 -12.31 -9.64
CA THR A 64 10.40 -11.51 -9.43
C THR A 64 10.61 -10.43 -8.38
N GLY A 65 11.31 -10.75 -7.30
CA GLY A 65 11.62 -9.78 -6.26
C GLY A 65 12.61 -8.69 -6.69
N GLN A 66 13.64 -9.04 -7.47
CA GLN A 66 14.53 -8.04 -8.03
C GLN A 66 13.81 -7.15 -9.05
N LEU A 67 12.96 -7.72 -9.88
CA LEU A 67 12.14 -6.98 -10.83
C LEU A 67 11.19 -6.03 -10.11
N SER A 68 10.48 -6.51 -9.09
CA SER A 68 9.56 -5.68 -8.30
C SER A 68 10.26 -4.50 -7.63
N ALA A 69 11.38 -4.75 -6.95
CA ALA A 69 12.16 -3.69 -6.31
C ALA A 69 12.75 -2.70 -7.32
N SER A 70 13.12 -3.17 -8.52
CA SER A 70 13.58 -2.30 -9.61
C SER A 70 12.46 -1.42 -10.15
N LEU A 71 11.26 -1.96 -10.36
CA LEU A 71 10.09 -1.17 -10.78
C LEU A 71 9.73 -0.11 -9.72
N MET A 72 9.76 -0.47 -8.44
CA MET A 72 9.53 0.48 -7.35
C MET A 72 10.56 1.62 -7.38
N PHE A 73 11.83 1.32 -7.54
CA PHE A 73 12.89 2.32 -7.58
C PHE A 73 12.80 3.20 -8.84
N ILE A 74 12.58 2.62 -10.02
CA ILE A 74 12.41 3.37 -11.28
C ILE A 74 11.20 4.32 -11.17
N GLY A 75 10.07 3.82 -10.67
CA GLY A 75 8.87 4.64 -10.44
C GLY A 75 9.14 5.81 -9.49
N ALA A 76 9.90 5.57 -8.42
CA ALA A 76 10.31 6.62 -7.49
C ALA A 76 11.23 7.65 -8.13
N CYS A 77 12.19 7.23 -8.96
CA CYS A 77 13.07 8.15 -9.71
C CYS A 77 12.28 9.05 -10.66
N LEU A 78 11.29 8.50 -11.36
CA LEU A 78 10.41 9.29 -12.24
C LEU A 78 9.59 10.31 -11.46
N LYS A 79 9.03 9.91 -10.31
CA LYS A 79 8.30 10.82 -9.43
C LYS A 79 9.21 11.90 -8.84
N TYR A 80 10.41 11.53 -8.41
CA TYR A 80 11.41 12.49 -7.93
C TYR A 80 11.75 13.52 -9.00
N TYR A 81 12.06 13.09 -10.21
CA TYR A 81 12.36 13.98 -11.32
C TYR A 81 11.18 14.90 -11.65
N ALA A 82 9.94 14.35 -11.67
CA ALA A 82 8.72 15.11 -11.96
C ALA A 82 8.46 16.27 -11.00
N VAL A 83 8.80 16.13 -9.72
CA VAL A 83 8.62 17.19 -8.71
C VAL A 83 9.86 18.04 -8.51
N SER A 84 11.01 17.68 -9.11
CA SER A 84 12.27 18.42 -8.98
C SER A 84 12.26 19.72 -9.78
N ASP A 85 13.13 20.65 -9.41
CA ASP A 85 13.30 21.90 -10.13
C ASP A 85 13.96 21.70 -11.50
N SER A 86 14.70 20.59 -11.68
CA SER A 86 15.30 20.22 -12.97
C SER A 86 14.26 19.81 -14.03
N PHE A 87 13.03 19.49 -13.63
CA PHE A 87 11.93 19.20 -14.54
C PHE A 87 11.38 20.48 -15.17
N ALA A 88 11.33 21.57 -14.40
CA ALA A 88 10.83 22.86 -14.86
C ALA A 88 11.72 23.42 -16.00
N GLY A 89 11.06 23.82 -17.11
CA GLY A 89 11.74 24.29 -18.32
C GLY A 89 12.36 23.20 -19.18
N SER A 90 12.20 21.91 -18.83
CA SER A 90 12.70 20.81 -19.64
C SER A 90 11.84 20.57 -20.90
N GLY A 91 12.46 20.01 -21.96
CA GLY A 91 11.72 19.60 -23.16
C GLY A 91 10.62 18.56 -22.88
N ILE A 92 10.79 17.74 -21.80
CA ILE A 92 9.78 16.77 -21.35
C ILE A 92 8.58 17.49 -20.76
N GLU A 93 8.79 18.53 -19.96
CA GLU A 93 7.70 19.34 -19.41
C GLU A 93 6.90 19.98 -20.55
N THR A 94 7.58 20.59 -21.54
CA THR A 94 6.94 21.23 -22.69
C THR A 94 6.11 20.21 -23.49
N TRP A 95 6.66 19.04 -23.75
CA TRP A 95 5.96 17.98 -24.47
C TRP A 95 4.74 17.46 -23.68
N LEU A 96 4.91 17.15 -22.41
CA LEU A 96 3.79 16.71 -21.57
C LEU A 96 2.74 17.79 -21.36
N GLY A 97 3.13 19.06 -21.33
CA GLY A 97 2.23 20.21 -21.21
C GLY A 97 1.41 20.49 -22.48
N SER A 98 1.81 19.99 -23.65
CA SER A 98 1.14 20.25 -24.93
C SER A 98 -0.21 19.55 -25.11
N TRP A 99 -0.50 18.51 -24.34
CA TRP A 99 -1.75 17.78 -24.39
C TRP A 99 -2.35 17.67 -22.96
N TRP A 100 -3.69 17.57 -22.87
CA TRP A 100 -4.43 17.51 -21.61
C TRP A 100 -3.96 18.60 -20.61
N THR A 101 -4.12 19.83 -20.99
CA THR A 101 -3.58 21.01 -20.28
C THR A 101 -4.14 21.23 -18.88
N SER A 102 -5.32 20.67 -18.57
CA SER A 102 -5.90 20.71 -17.22
C SER A 102 -5.16 19.82 -16.21
N PHE A 103 -4.30 18.91 -16.69
CA PHE A 103 -3.49 18.04 -15.85
C PHE A 103 -2.02 18.44 -15.96
N PRO A 104 -1.37 18.99 -14.90
CA PRO A 104 0.00 19.51 -14.96
C PRO A 104 1.02 18.49 -15.48
N ALA A 105 2.00 18.94 -16.24
CA ALA A 105 3.05 18.07 -16.80
C ALA A 105 3.80 17.28 -15.72
N SER A 106 4.10 17.93 -14.57
CA SER A 106 4.71 17.28 -13.42
C SER A 106 3.83 16.18 -12.83
N ALA A 107 2.51 16.40 -12.77
CA ALA A 107 1.57 15.40 -12.29
C ALA A 107 1.46 14.20 -13.24
N LYS A 108 1.51 14.41 -14.58
CA LYS A 108 1.53 13.32 -15.56
C LYS A 108 2.72 12.40 -15.38
N LEU A 109 3.92 12.98 -15.29
CA LEU A 109 5.14 12.21 -15.12
C LEU A 109 5.19 11.52 -13.75
N ALA A 110 4.76 12.20 -12.68
CA ALA A 110 4.66 11.61 -11.35
C ALA A 110 3.65 10.47 -11.31
N SER A 111 2.51 10.59 -12.01
CA SER A 111 1.50 9.52 -12.13
C SER A 111 2.05 8.31 -12.88
N LEU A 112 2.81 8.52 -13.96
CA LEU A 112 3.50 7.43 -14.66
C LEU A 112 4.48 6.72 -13.72
N GLY A 113 5.29 7.49 -12.98
CA GLY A 113 6.20 6.94 -11.98
C GLY A 113 5.46 6.15 -10.89
N PHE A 114 4.33 6.67 -10.41
CA PHE A 114 3.55 6.03 -9.36
C PHE A 114 2.82 4.76 -9.85
N MET A 115 2.41 4.75 -11.10
CA MET A 115 1.85 3.56 -11.77
C MET A 115 2.88 2.43 -11.89
N ILE A 116 4.12 2.74 -12.32
CA ILE A 116 5.22 1.77 -12.39
C ILE A 116 5.60 1.28 -10.99
N PHE A 117 5.67 2.19 -10.02
CA PHE A 117 5.89 1.85 -8.62
C PHE A 117 4.81 0.90 -8.08
N GLY A 118 3.53 1.18 -8.35
CA GLY A 118 2.39 0.35 -7.92
C GLY A 118 2.47 -1.08 -8.44
N CYS A 119 2.86 -1.26 -9.71
CA CYS A 119 3.14 -2.60 -10.24
C CYS A 119 4.24 -3.32 -9.47
N GLY A 120 5.33 -2.62 -9.16
CA GLY A 120 6.41 -3.17 -8.35
C GLY A 120 5.95 -3.51 -6.94
N MET A 121 5.14 -2.65 -6.32
CA MET A 121 4.65 -2.84 -4.94
C MET A 121 3.76 -4.08 -4.80
N GLU A 122 2.79 -4.26 -5.69
CA GLU A 122 1.91 -5.43 -5.69
C GLU A 122 2.66 -6.72 -5.99
N MET A 123 3.57 -6.69 -6.97
CA MET A 123 4.47 -7.81 -7.25
C MET A 123 5.37 -8.13 -6.07
N ALA A 124 5.86 -7.14 -5.32
CA ALA A 124 6.66 -7.34 -4.11
C ALA A 124 5.85 -8.06 -3.03
N GLY A 125 4.59 -7.67 -2.83
CA GLY A 125 3.70 -8.27 -1.82
C GLY A 125 3.55 -9.79 -1.99
N ILE A 126 3.20 -10.25 -3.20
CA ILE A 126 3.06 -11.69 -3.48
C ILE A 126 4.42 -12.42 -3.40
N THR A 127 5.50 -11.77 -3.85
CA THR A 127 6.85 -12.34 -3.83
C THR A 127 7.37 -12.51 -2.40
N VAL A 128 7.16 -11.51 -1.54
CA VAL A 128 7.56 -11.54 -0.13
C VAL A 128 6.80 -12.61 0.63
N SER A 129 5.50 -12.75 0.40
CA SER A 129 4.67 -13.81 0.99
C SER A 129 5.18 -15.20 0.61
N LYS A 130 5.48 -15.43 -0.68
CA LYS A 130 6.05 -16.70 -1.17
C LYS A 130 7.46 -16.96 -0.61
N ALA A 131 8.28 -15.92 -0.47
CA ALA A 131 9.60 -16.02 0.14
C ALA A 131 9.52 -16.40 1.62
N ILE A 132 8.61 -15.79 2.39
CA ILE A 132 8.39 -16.11 3.79
C ILE A 132 7.92 -17.56 3.92
N ALA A 133 6.93 -17.99 3.10
CA ALA A 133 6.46 -19.36 3.10
C ALA A 133 7.60 -20.37 2.88
N LYS A 134 8.47 -20.12 1.90
CA LYS A 134 9.65 -20.97 1.61
C LYS A 134 10.65 -21.06 2.76
N TRP A 135 10.96 -19.91 3.39
CA TRP A 135 12.01 -19.85 4.41
C TRP A 135 11.54 -20.33 5.79
N PHE A 136 10.24 -20.26 6.07
CA PHE A 136 9.62 -20.61 7.34
C PHE A 136 8.70 -21.85 7.24
N GLU A 137 8.85 -22.65 6.19
CA GLU A 137 8.11 -23.91 6.03
C GLU A 137 8.31 -24.84 7.24
N GLY A 138 7.19 -25.29 7.83
CA GLY A 138 7.22 -26.14 9.03
C GLY A 138 7.64 -25.44 10.32
N LYS A 139 7.83 -24.11 10.30
CA LYS A 139 8.20 -23.29 11.46
C LYS A 139 7.23 -22.10 11.55
N GLU A 140 7.52 -21.13 12.37
CA GLU A 140 6.71 -19.97 12.76
C GLU A 140 6.29 -19.04 11.58
N MET A 141 5.74 -19.59 10.49
CA MET A 141 5.37 -18.87 9.27
C MET A 141 4.35 -17.76 9.54
N ALA A 142 3.32 -18.05 10.35
CA ALA A 142 2.30 -17.06 10.70
C ALA A 142 2.89 -15.87 11.48
N LEU A 143 3.86 -16.12 12.35
CA LEU A 143 4.60 -15.09 13.09
C LEU A 143 5.42 -14.23 12.13
N ALA A 144 6.12 -14.84 11.17
CA ALA A 144 6.95 -14.14 10.20
C ALA A 144 6.12 -13.24 9.27
N MET A 145 4.96 -13.71 8.79
CA MET A 145 4.01 -12.92 8.00
C MET A 145 3.38 -11.79 8.83
N GLY A 146 3.00 -12.07 10.07
CA GLY A 146 2.46 -11.05 10.98
C GLY A 146 3.48 -9.96 11.32
N LEU A 147 4.75 -10.32 11.49
CA LEU A 147 5.82 -9.37 11.75
C LEU A 147 6.12 -8.50 10.53
N GLU A 148 6.11 -9.08 9.32
CA GLU A 148 6.26 -8.33 8.07
C GLU A 148 5.18 -7.26 7.92
N MET A 149 3.91 -7.63 8.12
CA MET A 149 2.78 -6.70 8.09
C MET A 149 2.87 -5.62 9.17
N ALA A 150 3.33 -5.97 10.38
CA ALA A 150 3.51 -5.00 11.46
C ALA A 150 4.60 -3.97 11.10
N ILE A 151 5.74 -4.43 10.55
CA ILE A 151 6.83 -3.55 10.09
C ILE A 151 6.33 -2.61 8.99
N ALA A 152 5.53 -3.09 8.05
CA ALA A 152 4.92 -2.25 7.01
C ALA A 152 4.04 -1.12 7.61
N ARG A 153 3.22 -1.43 8.63
CA ARG A 153 2.39 -0.43 9.33
C ARG A 153 3.23 0.61 10.10
N VAL A 154 4.37 0.20 10.67
CA VAL A 154 5.32 1.13 11.29
C VAL A 154 5.90 2.08 10.23
N GLY A 155 6.15 1.61 9.00
CA GLY A 155 6.55 2.45 7.87
C GLY A 155 5.54 3.56 7.55
N VAL A 156 4.26 3.20 7.48
CA VAL A 156 3.17 4.16 7.28
C VAL A 156 3.11 5.17 8.44
N PHE A 157 3.17 4.71 9.69
CA PHE A 157 3.22 5.61 10.85
C PHE A 157 4.38 6.60 10.77
N ALA A 158 5.57 6.11 10.42
CA ALA A 158 6.78 6.94 10.37
C ALA A 158 6.70 8.01 9.29
N ILE A 159 6.19 7.68 8.09
CA ILE A 159 6.19 8.62 6.97
C ILE A 159 5.26 9.82 7.20
N PHE A 160 4.14 9.64 7.89
CA PHE A 160 3.25 10.75 8.24
C PHE A 160 3.90 11.78 9.17
N SER A 161 4.95 11.42 9.91
CA SER A 161 5.74 12.36 10.70
C SER A 161 6.97 12.89 9.95
N ILE A 162 7.67 11.99 9.26
CA ILE A 162 8.94 12.30 8.58
C ILE A 162 8.71 13.17 7.34
N SER A 163 7.65 12.91 6.57
CA SER A 163 7.42 13.61 5.30
C SER A 163 7.19 15.10 5.48
N PRO A 164 6.26 15.60 6.33
CA PRO A 164 6.09 17.02 6.56
C PRO A 164 7.33 17.66 7.20
N TRP A 165 7.94 16.98 8.17
CA TRP A 165 9.16 17.49 8.81
C TRP A 165 10.30 17.72 7.81
N LEU A 166 10.53 16.79 6.88
CA LEU A 166 11.51 16.95 5.81
C LEU A 166 11.11 18.06 4.82
N ALA A 167 9.83 18.19 4.52
CA ALA A 167 9.33 19.16 3.58
C ALA A 167 9.45 20.61 4.13
N ASP A 168 9.24 20.79 5.43
CA ASP A 168 9.26 22.09 6.09
C ASP A 168 10.67 22.62 6.38
N MET A 169 11.70 21.79 6.25
CA MET A 169 13.10 22.28 6.37
C MET A 169 13.37 23.37 5.33
N ALA A 170 14.09 24.41 5.72
CA ALA A 170 14.42 25.54 4.85
C ALA A 170 15.42 25.13 3.73
N PRO A 171 15.20 25.54 2.48
CA PRO A 171 13.96 26.05 1.91
C PRO A 171 12.87 24.95 1.84
N ALA A 172 11.63 25.29 2.19
CA ALA A 172 10.53 24.33 2.21
C ALA A 172 10.25 23.78 0.81
N THR A 173 10.21 22.41 0.67
CA THR A 173 10.05 21.79 -0.65
C THR A 173 9.51 20.36 -0.54
N VAL A 174 8.59 19.99 -1.46
CA VAL A 174 8.11 18.62 -1.61
C VAL A 174 9.18 17.66 -2.18
N VAL A 175 10.23 18.18 -2.79
CA VAL A 175 11.28 17.37 -3.43
C VAL A 175 12.05 16.53 -2.42
N ARG A 176 12.32 17.08 -1.24
CA ARG A 176 13.18 16.45 -0.23
C ARG A 176 12.60 15.15 0.33
N PRO A 177 11.33 15.07 0.79
CA PRO A 177 10.76 13.80 1.23
C PRO A 177 10.67 12.76 0.10
N VAL A 178 10.44 13.18 -1.15
CA VAL A 178 10.43 12.26 -2.31
C VAL A 178 11.85 11.72 -2.55
N ALA A 179 12.88 12.57 -2.52
CA ALA A 179 14.28 12.14 -2.64
C ALA A 179 14.66 11.15 -1.54
N PHE A 180 14.30 11.45 -0.28
CA PHE A 180 14.56 10.58 0.86
C PHE A 180 13.97 9.18 0.67
N CYS A 181 12.68 9.08 0.32
CA CYS A 181 12.05 7.78 0.07
C CYS A 181 12.60 7.07 -1.18
N THR A 182 13.02 7.81 -2.21
CA THR A 182 13.69 7.22 -3.38
C THR A 182 15.01 6.56 -2.99
N VAL A 183 15.81 7.18 -2.11
CA VAL A 183 17.04 6.56 -1.57
C VAL A 183 16.72 5.32 -0.73
N LEU A 184 15.66 5.36 0.09
CA LEU A 184 15.23 4.18 0.85
C LEU A 184 14.82 3.02 -0.06
N LEU A 185 14.15 3.30 -1.18
CA LEU A 185 13.80 2.27 -2.16
C LEU A 185 15.03 1.69 -2.88
N LEU A 186 16.06 2.51 -3.13
CA LEU A 186 17.35 1.99 -3.60
C LEU A 186 17.98 1.03 -2.58
N ILE A 187 17.95 1.37 -1.30
CA ILE A 187 18.40 0.47 -0.22
C ILE A 187 17.55 -0.81 -0.23
N GLY A 188 16.23 -0.69 -0.41
CA GLY A 188 15.31 -1.83 -0.55
C GLY A 188 15.69 -2.76 -1.71
N LEU A 189 16.03 -2.20 -2.87
CA LEU A 189 16.53 -2.96 -4.02
C LEU A 189 17.84 -3.69 -3.69
N LEU A 190 18.80 -3.02 -3.07
CA LEU A 190 20.08 -3.62 -2.69
C LEU A 190 19.88 -4.76 -1.67
N THR A 191 18.98 -4.57 -0.69
CA THR A 191 18.66 -5.63 0.28
C THR A 191 18.00 -6.84 -0.39
N PHE A 192 17.20 -6.63 -1.43
CA PHE A 192 16.61 -7.74 -2.19
C PHE A 192 17.66 -8.48 -3.03
N VAL A 193 18.65 -7.78 -3.58
CA VAL A 193 19.80 -8.40 -4.26
C VAL A 193 20.59 -9.28 -3.25
N ILE A 194 20.86 -8.77 -2.05
CA ILE A 194 21.53 -9.55 -0.99
C ILE A 194 20.71 -10.81 -0.63
N PHE A 195 19.40 -10.63 -0.45
CA PHE A 195 18.49 -11.76 -0.21
C PHE A 195 18.60 -12.83 -1.31
N SER A 196 18.67 -12.43 -2.58
CA SER A 196 18.78 -13.38 -3.69
C SER A 196 20.05 -14.24 -3.64
N PHE A 197 21.16 -13.69 -3.12
CA PHE A 197 22.37 -14.48 -2.86
C PHE A 197 22.18 -15.47 -1.69
N MET A 198 21.49 -15.05 -0.63
CA MET A 198 21.17 -15.91 0.50
C MET A 198 20.23 -17.05 0.10
N ASP A 199 19.21 -16.74 -0.69
CA ASP A 199 18.24 -17.72 -1.17
C ASP A 199 18.88 -18.78 -2.09
N ARG A 200 19.86 -18.38 -2.93
CA ARG A 200 20.67 -19.34 -3.70
C ARG A 200 21.47 -20.31 -2.83
N LYS A 201 21.98 -19.83 -1.67
CA LYS A 201 22.69 -20.69 -0.72
C LYS A 201 21.73 -21.69 -0.06
N LEU A 202 20.55 -21.24 0.30
CA LEU A 202 19.49 -22.10 0.85
C LEU A 202 19.12 -23.22 -0.12
N ASP A 203 18.86 -22.89 -1.40
CA ASP A 203 18.53 -23.90 -2.41
C ASP A 203 19.62 -24.98 -2.56
N LYS A 204 20.90 -24.55 -2.57
CA LYS A 204 22.02 -25.51 -2.61
C LYS A 204 22.07 -26.41 -1.37
N GLN A 205 21.74 -25.91 -0.19
CA GLN A 205 21.72 -26.70 1.04
C GLN A 205 20.56 -27.69 1.08
N LEU A 206 19.41 -27.32 0.49
CA LEU A 206 18.22 -28.15 0.42
C LEU A 206 18.21 -29.11 -0.78
N GLY A 207 19.20 -29.02 -1.68
CA GLY A 207 19.25 -29.84 -2.90
C GLY A 207 18.14 -29.51 -3.90
N LEU A 208 17.57 -28.29 -3.82
CA LEU A 208 16.53 -27.84 -4.71
C LEU A 208 17.12 -27.33 -6.02
N ASP A 209 16.42 -27.57 -7.13
CA ASP A 209 16.80 -27.04 -8.45
C ASP A 209 16.89 -25.51 -8.45
N SER A 210 17.77 -24.97 -9.29
CA SER A 210 18.13 -23.54 -9.34
C SER A 210 16.98 -22.57 -9.67
N ARG A 211 15.78 -23.07 -9.94
CA ARG A 211 14.57 -22.27 -10.23
C ARG A 211 13.77 -21.90 -9.00
N GLY A 212 14.23 -22.25 -7.78
CA GLY A 212 13.61 -21.85 -6.52
C GLY A 212 12.31 -22.59 -6.23
N GLY A 213 12.46 -23.90 -5.95
CA GLY A 213 11.48 -24.72 -5.22
C GLY A 213 10.00 -24.43 -5.53
N GLY A 214 9.55 -24.68 -6.73
CA GLY A 214 8.14 -24.97 -6.98
C GLY A 214 7.89 -26.40 -6.54
N GLY A 215 7.52 -26.61 -5.27
CA GLY A 215 6.76 -27.81 -4.94
C GLY A 215 5.54 -27.84 -5.85
N SER A 216 5.06 -29.01 -6.17
CA SER A 216 3.93 -29.35 -7.05
C SER A 216 2.61 -28.61 -6.72
N GLU A 217 2.63 -27.28 -6.65
CA GLU A 217 1.44 -26.46 -6.74
C GLU A 217 0.98 -26.55 -8.20
N GLU A 218 -0.24 -26.98 -8.43
CA GLU A 218 -0.82 -27.04 -9.76
C GLU A 218 -0.70 -25.63 -10.38
N GLU A 219 -0.01 -25.53 -11.53
CA GLU A 219 0.16 -24.26 -12.24
C GLU A 219 -1.22 -23.65 -12.54
N PHE A 220 -1.38 -22.35 -12.28
CA PHE A 220 -2.58 -21.58 -12.62
C PHE A 220 -2.95 -21.80 -14.10
N LYS A 221 -4.18 -22.24 -14.33
CA LYS A 221 -4.75 -22.41 -15.66
C LYS A 221 -5.81 -21.32 -15.91
N VAL A 222 -5.82 -20.73 -17.09
CA VAL A 222 -6.83 -19.74 -17.48
C VAL A 222 -8.27 -20.29 -17.36
N SER A 223 -8.44 -21.62 -17.46
CA SER A 223 -9.72 -22.30 -17.22
C SER A 223 -10.26 -22.09 -15.79
N ASP A 224 -9.37 -21.90 -14.81
CA ASP A 224 -9.73 -21.78 -13.41
C ASP A 224 -10.42 -20.43 -13.12
N LEU A 225 -10.05 -19.39 -13.89
CA LEU A 225 -10.75 -18.11 -13.90
C LEU A 225 -12.24 -18.25 -14.18
N LYS A 226 -12.63 -19.11 -15.12
CA LYS A 226 -14.04 -19.33 -15.44
C LYS A 226 -14.81 -19.94 -14.27
N TYR A 227 -14.18 -20.84 -13.53
CA TYR A 227 -14.76 -21.44 -12.33
C TYR A 227 -14.95 -20.42 -11.21
N ILE A 228 -13.90 -19.63 -10.92
CA ILE A 228 -13.91 -18.57 -9.89
C ILE A 228 -15.00 -17.53 -10.21
N LEU A 229 -15.04 -17.04 -11.45
CA LEU A 229 -16.03 -16.04 -11.90
C LEU A 229 -17.47 -16.56 -11.93
N SER A 230 -17.67 -17.87 -11.95
CA SER A 230 -19.00 -18.50 -11.87
C SER A 230 -19.51 -18.62 -10.43
N SER A 231 -18.66 -18.42 -9.42
CA SER A 231 -19.01 -18.56 -8.01
C SER A 231 -19.74 -17.31 -7.50
N LYS A 232 -20.98 -17.48 -7.01
CA LYS A 232 -21.73 -16.39 -6.35
C LYS A 232 -21.00 -15.88 -5.10
N VAL A 233 -20.32 -16.73 -4.37
CA VAL A 233 -19.61 -16.40 -3.16
C VAL A 233 -18.40 -15.51 -3.47
N PHE A 234 -17.68 -15.80 -4.57
CA PHE A 234 -16.61 -14.94 -5.06
C PHE A 234 -17.09 -13.50 -5.27
N TRP A 235 -18.24 -13.33 -5.96
CA TRP A 235 -18.78 -12.00 -6.23
C TRP A 235 -19.23 -11.26 -4.96
N ILE A 236 -19.78 -11.95 -3.97
CA ILE A 236 -20.13 -11.35 -2.66
C ILE A 236 -18.86 -10.85 -1.97
N ILE A 237 -17.80 -11.66 -1.91
CA ILE A 237 -16.53 -11.25 -1.28
C ILE A 237 -15.90 -10.11 -2.06
N ALA A 238 -15.84 -10.21 -3.39
CA ALA A 238 -15.30 -9.15 -4.24
C ALA A 238 -16.03 -7.81 -4.03
N PHE A 239 -17.37 -7.85 -3.98
CA PHE A 239 -18.17 -6.66 -3.75
C PHE A 239 -17.96 -6.06 -2.35
N LEU A 240 -17.87 -6.89 -1.32
CA LEU A 240 -17.51 -6.45 0.04
C LEU A 240 -16.13 -5.78 0.07
N CYS A 241 -15.13 -6.36 -0.63
CA CYS A 241 -13.81 -5.75 -0.77
C CYS A 241 -13.90 -4.38 -1.46
N VAL A 242 -14.61 -4.28 -2.57
CA VAL A 242 -14.78 -3.01 -3.29
C VAL A 242 -15.39 -1.94 -2.40
N LEU A 243 -16.52 -2.23 -1.74
CA LEU A 243 -17.21 -1.29 -0.86
C LEU A 243 -16.32 -0.85 0.31
N TYR A 244 -15.63 -1.81 0.92
CA TYR A 244 -14.78 -1.54 2.08
C TYR A 244 -13.57 -0.66 1.71
N TYR A 245 -12.81 -1.08 0.71
CA TYR A 245 -11.59 -0.36 0.33
C TYR A 245 -11.88 0.99 -0.35
N SER A 246 -13.04 1.14 -1.02
CA SER A 246 -13.47 2.43 -1.57
C SER A 246 -13.81 3.46 -0.48
N ALA A 247 -14.16 3.03 0.72
CA ALA A 247 -14.36 3.94 1.86
C ALA A 247 -13.03 4.34 2.53
N ILE A 248 -12.04 3.44 2.55
CA ILE A 248 -10.79 3.66 3.30
C ILE A 248 -9.71 4.34 2.49
N PHE A 249 -9.39 3.87 1.29
CA PHE A 249 -8.24 4.39 0.55
C PHE A 249 -8.38 5.86 0.10
N PRO A 250 -9.53 6.30 -0.42
CA PRO A 250 -9.72 7.73 -0.69
C PRO A 250 -9.64 8.56 0.59
N PHE A 251 -10.27 8.10 1.68
CA PHE A 251 -10.17 8.78 2.97
C PHE A 251 -8.70 8.91 3.42
N GLN A 252 -7.94 7.83 3.42
CA GLN A 252 -6.52 7.83 3.81
C GLN A 252 -5.70 8.83 2.98
N ARG A 253 -5.99 8.93 1.68
CA ARG A 253 -5.29 9.85 0.77
C ARG A 253 -5.53 11.31 1.10
N PHE A 254 -6.74 11.68 1.52
CA PHE A 254 -7.15 13.05 1.79
C PHE A 254 -7.30 13.39 3.29
N ALA A 255 -7.10 12.42 4.19
CA ALA A 255 -7.36 12.59 5.62
C ALA A 255 -6.56 13.73 6.25
N THR A 256 -5.29 13.90 5.88
CA THR A 256 -4.45 14.97 6.42
C THR A 256 -4.99 16.34 6.01
N ASN A 257 -5.31 16.52 4.73
CA ASN A 257 -5.87 17.77 4.23
C ASN A 257 -7.25 18.07 4.84
N MET A 258 -8.09 17.06 5.00
CA MET A 258 -9.37 17.18 5.70
C MET A 258 -9.19 17.64 7.16
N LEU A 259 -8.26 17.05 7.90
CA LEU A 259 -7.96 17.43 9.28
C LEU A 259 -7.36 18.83 9.37
N GLU A 260 -6.48 19.20 8.44
CA GLU A 260 -5.94 20.55 8.31
C GLU A 260 -7.05 21.58 8.14
N SER A 261 -7.96 21.34 7.20
CA SER A 261 -9.08 22.24 6.90
C SER A 261 -10.11 22.33 8.04
N ASN A 262 -10.52 21.18 8.61
CA ASN A 262 -11.58 21.14 9.63
C ASN A 262 -11.10 21.63 11.00
N LEU A 263 -9.84 21.43 11.36
CA LEU A 263 -9.28 21.83 12.66
C LEU A 263 -8.53 23.17 12.60
N GLY A 264 -8.25 23.71 11.41
CA GLY A 264 -7.43 24.91 11.26
C GLY A 264 -6.00 24.74 11.77
N VAL A 265 -5.43 23.53 11.64
CA VAL A 265 -4.08 23.18 12.13
C VAL A 265 -3.09 23.10 10.97
N SER A 266 -1.79 23.08 11.28
CA SER A 266 -0.76 22.85 10.27
C SER A 266 -0.80 21.42 9.73
N ALA A 267 -0.29 21.22 8.49
CA ALA A 267 -0.15 19.91 7.85
C ALA A 267 0.62 18.91 8.74
N GLN A 268 1.68 19.38 9.44
CA GLN A 268 2.41 18.57 10.41
C GLN A 268 1.50 18.07 11.55
N THR A 269 0.69 18.95 12.14
CA THR A 269 -0.24 18.56 13.23
C THR A 269 -1.31 17.61 12.73
N ALA A 270 -1.86 17.85 11.55
CA ALA A 270 -2.85 16.97 10.93
C ALA A 270 -2.27 15.57 10.65
N ALA A 271 -1.05 15.51 10.12
CA ALA A 271 -0.31 14.26 9.91
C ALA A 271 -0.01 13.53 11.24
N ASP A 272 0.35 14.27 12.29
CA ASP A 272 0.56 13.72 13.64
C ASP A 272 -0.71 13.12 14.27
N ILE A 273 -1.87 13.63 13.91
CA ILE A 273 -3.15 13.02 14.29
C ILE A 273 -3.38 11.74 13.46
N PHE A 274 -3.25 11.83 12.14
CA PHE A 274 -3.58 10.73 11.24
C PHE A 274 -2.64 9.52 11.37
N ARG A 275 -1.37 9.70 11.72
CA ARG A 275 -0.41 8.58 11.89
C ARG A 275 -0.87 7.50 12.87
N TRP A 276 -1.78 7.81 13.79
CA TRP A 276 -2.33 6.83 14.73
C TRP A 276 -3.31 5.84 14.10
N PHE A 277 -3.81 6.11 12.89
CA PHE A 277 -4.64 5.18 12.14
C PHE A 277 -3.96 3.81 11.92
N PRO A 278 -2.77 3.71 11.31
CA PRO A 278 -2.10 2.43 11.13
C PRO A 278 -1.65 1.78 12.45
N MET A 279 -1.37 2.57 13.48
CA MET A 279 -1.00 2.03 14.80
C MET A 279 -2.19 1.43 15.54
N GLY A 280 -3.36 2.05 15.46
CA GLY A 280 -4.61 1.48 15.97
C GLY A 280 -4.90 0.11 15.33
N ALA A 281 -4.67 0.01 14.01
CA ALA A 281 -4.77 -1.25 13.30
C ALA A 281 -3.74 -2.29 13.77
N ALA A 282 -2.47 -1.94 13.83
CA ALA A 282 -1.38 -2.85 14.20
C ALA A 282 -1.54 -3.41 15.61
N ALA A 283 -1.95 -2.57 16.57
CA ALA A 283 -2.10 -2.96 17.96
C ALA A 283 -3.21 -4.00 18.17
N ILE A 284 -4.32 -3.90 17.43
CA ILE A 284 -5.49 -4.74 17.69
C ILE A 284 -5.54 -6.02 16.85
N THR A 285 -4.86 -6.04 15.69
CA THR A 285 -4.89 -7.18 14.75
C THR A 285 -4.52 -8.54 15.38
N PRO A 286 -3.47 -8.67 16.23
CA PRO A 286 -3.13 -9.96 16.84
C PRO A 286 -4.23 -10.48 17.78
N PHE A 287 -4.89 -9.58 18.51
CA PHE A 287 -5.98 -9.95 19.43
C PHE A 287 -7.23 -10.39 18.66
N LEU A 288 -7.51 -9.74 17.53
CA LEU A 288 -8.62 -10.10 16.65
C LEU A 288 -8.42 -11.46 16.00
N GLY A 289 -7.23 -11.76 15.50
CA GLY A 289 -6.89 -13.06 14.94
C GLY A 289 -7.16 -14.17 15.96
N ARG A 290 -6.62 -14.03 17.17
CA ARG A 290 -6.84 -15.01 18.25
C ARG A 290 -8.31 -15.14 18.64
N TYR A 291 -9.05 -14.04 18.70
CA TYR A 291 -10.49 -14.07 19.00
C TYR A 291 -11.27 -14.83 17.91
N LEU A 292 -10.98 -14.57 16.65
CA LEU A 292 -11.64 -15.23 15.52
C LEU A 292 -11.34 -16.73 15.45
N ASP A 293 -10.10 -17.12 15.75
CA ASP A 293 -9.70 -18.53 15.79
C ASP A 293 -10.48 -19.31 16.88
N HIS A 294 -10.74 -18.67 18.02
CA HIS A 294 -11.46 -19.31 19.12
C HIS A 294 -13.00 -19.23 19.02
N LYS A 295 -13.55 -18.12 18.53
CA LYS A 295 -15.01 -17.85 18.55
C LYS A 295 -15.66 -17.98 17.18
N GLY A 296 -14.89 -17.91 16.08
CA GLY A 296 -15.37 -18.12 14.72
C GLY A 296 -16.42 -17.10 14.22
N LYS A 297 -16.60 -15.94 14.90
CA LYS A 297 -17.64 -14.96 14.60
C LYS A 297 -17.21 -13.93 13.52
N GLY A 298 -16.70 -14.39 12.38
CA GLY A 298 -16.21 -13.50 11.31
C GLY A 298 -17.25 -12.51 10.79
N ALA A 299 -18.48 -12.97 10.51
CA ALA A 299 -19.56 -12.10 10.04
C ALA A 299 -19.90 -10.97 11.04
N THR A 300 -19.91 -11.27 12.35
CA THR A 300 -20.12 -10.25 13.39
C THR A 300 -19.03 -9.19 13.38
N MET A 301 -17.77 -9.60 13.15
CA MET A 301 -16.63 -8.67 13.06
C MET A 301 -16.70 -7.78 11.82
N LEU A 302 -17.14 -8.33 10.68
CA LEU A 302 -17.37 -7.55 9.45
C LEU A 302 -18.45 -6.47 9.68
N ILE A 303 -19.58 -6.84 10.30
CA ILE A 303 -20.67 -5.91 10.59
C ILE A 303 -20.21 -4.84 11.58
N LEU A 304 -19.53 -5.22 12.66
CA LEU A 304 -19.03 -4.29 13.66
C LEU A 304 -18.02 -3.31 13.03
N GLY A 305 -17.08 -3.81 12.21
CA GLY A 305 -16.12 -2.98 11.49
C GLY A 305 -16.80 -1.97 10.57
N ALA A 306 -17.81 -2.40 9.81
CA ALA A 306 -18.59 -1.50 8.95
C ALA A 306 -19.33 -0.42 9.74
N ILE A 307 -19.99 -0.77 10.85
CA ILE A 307 -20.68 0.20 11.72
C ILE A 307 -19.71 1.24 12.30
N LEU A 308 -18.57 0.78 12.82
CA LEU A 308 -17.56 1.69 13.36
C LEU A 308 -17.00 2.64 12.27
N MET A 309 -16.79 2.13 11.07
CA MET A 309 -16.36 2.94 9.93
C MET A 309 -17.39 4.03 9.59
N ILE A 310 -18.67 3.67 9.51
CA ILE A 310 -19.76 4.63 9.27
C ILE A 310 -19.76 5.71 10.35
N VAL A 311 -19.67 5.34 11.62
CA VAL A 311 -19.63 6.30 12.73
C VAL A 311 -18.45 7.26 12.59
N CYS A 312 -17.24 6.75 12.25
CA CYS A 312 -16.07 7.60 12.05
C CYS A 312 -16.27 8.57 10.88
N HIS A 313 -16.74 8.10 9.74
CA HIS A 313 -16.94 8.96 8.56
C HIS A 313 -18.03 10.00 8.80
N LEU A 314 -19.12 9.66 9.50
CA LEU A 314 -20.15 10.62 9.90
C LEU A 314 -19.58 11.67 10.88
N THR A 315 -18.71 11.25 11.80
CA THR A 315 -18.03 12.20 12.71
C THR A 315 -17.14 13.17 11.94
N PHE A 316 -16.37 12.70 10.97
CA PHE A 316 -15.54 13.58 10.15
C PHE A 316 -16.34 14.49 9.23
N ALA A 317 -17.47 14.02 8.70
CA ALA A 317 -18.28 14.78 7.76
C ALA A 317 -19.19 15.83 8.42
N PHE A 318 -19.72 15.55 9.62
CA PHE A 318 -20.76 16.37 10.24
C PHE A 318 -20.38 16.94 11.60
N VAL A 319 -19.63 16.20 12.42
CA VAL A 319 -19.32 16.64 13.78
C VAL A 319 -18.08 17.53 13.80
N LEU A 320 -17.01 17.10 13.13
CA LEU A 320 -15.73 17.81 13.17
C LEU A 320 -15.75 19.21 12.53
N PRO A 321 -16.48 19.45 11.41
CA PRO A 321 -16.61 20.79 10.85
C PRO A 321 -17.36 21.77 11.75
N GLU A 322 -18.39 21.30 12.46
CA GLU A 322 -19.22 22.14 13.34
C GLU A 322 -18.54 22.36 14.73
N PHE A 323 -17.82 21.36 15.20
CA PHE A 323 -17.16 21.37 16.51
C PHE A 323 -15.68 20.93 16.35
N PRO A 324 -14.79 21.82 15.88
CA PRO A 324 -13.38 21.51 15.69
C PRO A 324 -12.71 21.11 17.02
N SER A 325 -12.41 19.82 17.16
CA SER A 325 -11.87 19.26 18.41
C SER A 325 -10.78 18.23 18.11
N LYS A 326 -9.54 18.52 18.54
CA LYS A 326 -8.42 17.57 18.40
C LYS A 326 -8.69 16.24 19.11
N PRO A 327 -9.21 16.19 20.37
CA PRO A 327 -9.54 14.92 21.02
C PRO A 327 -10.55 14.07 20.23
N VAL A 328 -11.57 14.70 19.64
CA VAL A 328 -12.55 14.00 18.79
C VAL A 328 -11.87 13.45 17.55
N ALA A 329 -11.00 14.23 16.89
CA ALA A 329 -10.24 13.78 15.73
C ALA A 329 -9.35 12.59 16.08
N TYR A 330 -8.55 12.64 17.16
CA TYR A 330 -7.72 11.52 17.62
C TYR A 330 -8.55 10.27 17.92
N GLY A 331 -9.65 10.41 18.67
CA GLY A 331 -10.54 9.30 19.00
C GLY A 331 -11.11 8.64 17.75
N SER A 332 -11.58 9.43 16.79
CA SER A 332 -12.15 8.94 15.54
C SER A 332 -11.12 8.27 14.65
N ILE A 333 -9.89 8.79 14.57
CA ILE A 333 -8.80 8.18 13.81
C ILE A 333 -8.38 6.83 14.41
N VAL A 334 -8.22 6.74 15.73
CA VAL A 334 -7.92 5.47 16.41
C VAL A 334 -9.06 4.47 16.22
N LEU A 335 -10.31 4.90 16.37
CA LEU A 335 -11.47 4.05 16.15
C LEU A 335 -11.58 3.56 14.71
N LEU A 336 -11.24 4.41 13.74
CA LEU A 336 -11.17 4.04 12.34
C LEU A 336 -10.06 2.99 12.10
N GLY A 337 -8.92 3.11 12.76
CA GLY A 337 -7.84 2.11 12.72
C GLY A 337 -8.29 0.75 13.27
N ILE A 338 -9.06 0.76 14.37
CA ILE A 338 -9.68 -0.45 14.92
C ILE A 338 -10.66 -1.07 13.91
N SER A 339 -11.56 -0.26 13.35
CA SER A 339 -12.50 -0.67 12.30
C SER A 339 -11.76 -1.29 11.11
N PHE A 340 -10.66 -0.64 10.68
CA PHE A 340 -9.83 -1.12 9.58
C PHE A 340 -9.20 -2.50 9.84
N SER A 341 -8.96 -2.86 11.09
CA SER A 341 -8.41 -4.17 11.44
C SER A 341 -9.47 -5.28 11.46
N LEU A 342 -10.70 -4.95 11.89
CA LEU A 342 -11.80 -5.92 12.05
C LEU A 342 -12.16 -6.60 10.73
N VAL A 343 -12.23 -5.84 9.64
CA VAL A 343 -12.71 -6.34 8.35
C VAL A 343 -11.68 -7.27 7.68
N PRO A 344 -10.42 -6.88 7.43
CA PRO A 344 -9.44 -7.79 6.83
C PRO A 344 -9.17 -9.03 7.68
N ALA A 345 -9.14 -8.90 9.02
CA ALA A 345 -8.93 -10.03 9.91
C ALA A 345 -10.02 -11.10 9.80
N ALA A 346 -11.25 -10.73 9.43
CA ALA A 346 -12.35 -11.66 9.22
C ALA A 346 -12.49 -12.09 7.76
N LEU A 347 -12.26 -11.18 6.81
CA LEU A 347 -12.48 -11.38 5.38
C LEU A 347 -11.46 -12.34 4.77
N TRP A 348 -10.16 -12.06 4.93
CA TRP A 348 -9.10 -12.84 4.31
C TRP A 348 -9.04 -14.30 4.75
N PRO A 349 -9.16 -14.64 6.05
CA PRO A 349 -9.23 -16.05 6.46
C PRO A 349 -10.53 -16.75 6.07
N SER A 350 -11.54 -16.02 5.61
CA SER A 350 -12.80 -16.63 5.12
C SER A 350 -12.64 -17.18 3.70
N VAL A 351 -11.77 -16.60 2.87
CA VAL A 351 -11.59 -16.99 1.47
C VAL A 351 -11.19 -18.48 1.33
N PRO A 352 -10.15 -18.98 2.04
CA PRO A 352 -9.76 -20.39 1.96
C PRO A 352 -10.82 -21.38 2.47
N LYS A 353 -11.79 -20.89 3.26
CA LYS A 353 -12.89 -21.76 3.77
C LYS A 353 -14.05 -21.89 2.80
N ILE A 354 -14.09 -21.07 1.77
CA ILE A 354 -15.22 -20.93 0.84
C ILE A 354 -14.83 -21.38 -0.58
N VAL A 355 -13.53 -21.29 -0.89
CA VAL A 355 -12.98 -21.68 -2.20
C VAL A 355 -12.20 -22.98 -2.05
N GLU A 356 -12.33 -23.90 -3.01
CA GLU A 356 -11.53 -25.13 -3.01
C GLU A 356 -10.04 -24.81 -3.02
N THR A 357 -9.26 -25.59 -2.27
CA THR A 357 -7.83 -25.34 -2.01
C THR A 357 -6.99 -25.19 -3.29
N ARG A 358 -7.38 -25.89 -4.37
CA ARG A 358 -6.71 -25.84 -5.67
C ARG A 358 -6.84 -24.49 -6.39
N TYR A 359 -7.78 -23.62 -5.99
CA TYR A 359 -8.01 -22.29 -6.59
C TYR A 359 -7.52 -21.14 -5.70
N LEU A 360 -6.75 -21.45 -4.65
CA LEU A 360 -6.21 -20.45 -3.71
C LEU A 360 -4.86 -19.88 -4.14
N GLY A 361 -4.24 -20.39 -5.19
CA GLY A 361 -2.95 -19.96 -5.74
C GLY A 361 -3.00 -18.71 -6.62
#